data_5fece1bf407a6e5b0c67231c2f636a73
#
_entry.id   5fece1bf407a6e5b0c67231c2f636a73
#
_cell.length_a   1.000
_cell.length_b   1.000
_cell.length_c   1.000
_cell.angle_alpha   90.00
_cell.angle_beta   90.00
_cell.angle_gamma   90.00
#
_symmetry.space_group_name_H-M   'P 1'
#
loop_
_entity.id
_entity.type
_entity.pdbx_description
1 polymer ?
#
loop_
_entity_poly.entity_id
_entity_poly.type
_entity_poly.pdbx_seq_one_letter_code
_entity_poly.pdbx_strand_id
1 'polypeptide(L)'
;MNEIINYKLHNLKRIRSVKKWNNFNYLKKLSAERLYERLFEVKRNFDLGLEIGCHSGEFGTLIKNKKKIKKLIQGDTIFEFCKNSKKTNFPSINIDNTKLPFREYQFDIVISNFYFHWVRDVTKILTQIRNLLKPNGLLLINFLGGKTLRELQINLIDVEMKLLGGSSPRIIPFIDIRSAGALAQNTGFKLPVIDSEIINITHTNITSLFHDLRGMGETNCMTS
;
A
#
# COMPACT_ATOMS: atom_id res chain seq x y z
N MET A 1 -15.34 -11.60 -15.57
CA MET A 1 -13.94 -11.19 -15.79
C MET A 1 -13.04 -12.06 -14.93
N ASN A 2 -12.10 -12.76 -15.54
CA ASN A 2 -11.11 -13.53 -14.78
C ASN A 2 -10.27 -12.56 -13.95
N GLU A 3 -10.16 -12.80 -12.64
CA GLU A 3 -9.35 -11.97 -11.76
C GLU A 3 -7.87 -12.13 -12.12
N ILE A 4 -7.21 -11.04 -12.42
CA ILE A 4 -5.77 -11.02 -12.74
C ILE A 4 -4.94 -11.43 -11.52
N ILE A 5 -5.43 -11.17 -10.31
CA ILE A 5 -4.74 -11.43 -9.04
C ILE A 5 -5.48 -12.50 -8.24
N ASN A 6 -4.76 -13.50 -7.79
CA ASN A 6 -5.23 -14.48 -6.82
C ASN A 6 -5.10 -13.91 -5.39
N TYR A 7 -6.16 -13.27 -4.90
CA TYR A 7 -6.17 -12.65 -3.56
C TYR A 7 -6.02 -13.65 -2.41
N LYS A 8 -6.48 -14.88 -2.57
CA LYS A 8 -6.26 -15.94 -1.56
C LYS A 8 -4.77 -16.23 -1.42
N LEU A 9 -4.08 -16.38 -2.54
CA LEU A 9 -2.63 -16.61 -2.56
C LEU A 9 -1.88 -15.40 -2.00
N HIS A 10 -2.26 -14.17 -2.38
CA HIS A 10 -1.67 -12.94 -1.84
C HIS A 10 -1.81 -12.87 -0.32
N ASN A 11 -3.00 -13.10 0.22
CA ASN A 11 -3.23 -13.11 1.68
C ASN A 11 -2.37 -14.17 2.38
N LEU A 12 -2.25 -15.39 1.83
CA LEU A 12 -1.39 -16.43 2.38
C LEU A 12 0.10 -15.99 2.41
N LYS A 13 0.57 -15.31 1.37
CA LYS A 13 1.95 -14.78 1.32
C LYS A 13 2.15 -13.68 2.36
N ARG A 14 1.20 -12.77 2.51
CA ARG A 14 1.23 -11.75 3.56
C ARG A 14 1.22 -12.36 4.97
N ILE A 15 0.38 -13.36 5.24
CA ILE A 15 0.37 -14.06 6.52
C ILE A 15 1.75 -14.69 6.82
N ARG A 16 2.37 -15.34 5.83
CA ARG A 16 3.72 -15.92 5.98
C ARG A 16 4.78 -14.87 6.26
N SER A 17 4.69 -13.68 5.66
CA SER A 17 5.65 -12.60 5.86
C SER A 17 5.64 -12.03 7.27
N VAL A 18 4.52 -12.12 8.00
CA VAL A 18 4.37 -11.59 9.37
C VAL A 18 5.48 -12.10 10.30
N LYS A 19 5.83 -13.39 10.22
CA LYS A 19 6.81 -14.02 11.13
C LYS A 19 8.21 -13.38 11.09
N LYS A 20 8.63 -12.90 9.91
CA LYS A 20 9.95 -12.30 9.70
C LYS A 20 9.85 -10.84 9.24
N TRP A 21 8.68 -10.20 9.39
CA TRP A 21 8.38 -8.88 8.88
C TRP A 21 9.43 -7.83 9.24
N ASN A 22 9.91 -7.83 10.46
CA ASN A 22 10.89 -6.85 10.94
C ASN A 22 12.23 -6.88 10.18
N ASN A 23 12.57 -8.00 9.52
CA ASN A 23 13.79 -8.15 8.72
C ASN A 23 13.59 -7.65 7.29
N PHE A 24 12.34 -7.48 6.83
CA PHE A 24 12.01 -7.17 5.44
C PHE A 24 11.16 -5.90 5.28
N ASN A 25 10.82 -5.20 6.35
CA ASN A 25 9.94 -4.03 6.30
C ASN A 25 10.66 -2.70 6.04
N TYR A 26 11.93 -2.73 5.62
CA TYR A 26 12.74 -1.53 5.43
C TYR A 26 12.11 -0.57 4.39
N LEU A 27 11.62 -1.10 3.28
CA LEU A 27 10.97 -0.29 2.25
C LEU A 27 9.65 0.31 2.75
N LYS A 28 8.88 -0.45 3.53
CA LYS A 28 7.66 0.01 4.19
C LYS A 28 7.93 1.11 5.21
N LYS A 29 9.04 1.02 5.95
CA LYS A 29 9.49 2.07 6.89
C LYS A 29 9.90 3.33 6.14
N LEU A 30 10.76 3.21 5.13
CA LEU A 30 11.19 4.34 4.31
C LEU A 30 9.99 5.06 3.69
N SER A 31 9.05 4.30 3.14
CA SER A 31 7.83 4.83 2.57
C SER A 31 6.92 5.51 3.62
N ALA A 32 6.87 4.98 4.85
CA ALA A 32 6.16 5.62 5.95
C ALA A 32 6.80 6.96 6.36
N GLU A 33 8.13 7.05 6.33
CA GLU A 33 8.87 8.30 6.58
C GLU A 33 8.54 9.36 5.54
N ARG A 34 8.43 8.99 4.24
CA ARG A 34 7.99 9.91 3.19
C ARG A 34 6.56 10.42 3.41
N LEU A 35 5.63 9.52 3.79
CA LEU A 35 4.28 9.94 4.14
C LEU A 35 4.24 10.85 5.38
N TYR A 36 5.08 10.55 6.37
CA TYR A 36 5.21 11.38 7.55
C TYR A 36 5.70 12.80 7.18
N GLU A 37 6.73 12.94 6.36
CA GLU A 37 7.23 14.23 5.87
C GLU A 37 6.10 15.01 5.18
N ARG A 38 5.39 14.39 4.23
CA ARG A 38 4.24 15.00 3.53
C ARG A 38 3.11 15.41 4.46
N LEU A 39 2.82 14.59 5.48
CA LEU A 39 1.81 14.92 6.48
C LEU A 39 2.18 16.23 7.23
N PHE A 40 3.45 16.46 7.50
CA PHE A 40 3.89 17.64 8.23
C PHE A 40 3.97 18.92 7.38
N GLU A 41 4.00 18.83 6.06
CA GLU A 41 3.82 19.98 5.16
C GLU A 41 2.40 20.58 5.27
N VAL A 42 1.41 19.78 5.62
CA VAL A 42 0.03 20.24 5.82
C VAL A 42 -0.08 20.99 7.15
N LYS A 43 -0.44 22.27 7.15
CA LYS A 43 -0.40 23.13 8.36
C LYS A 43 -1.42 22.81 9.44
N ARG A 44 -2.45 21.99 9.19
CA ARG A 44 -3.50 21.64 10.17
C ARG A 44 -3.19 20.33 10.89
N ASN A 45 -3.84 20.15 12.05
CA ASN A 45 -3.90 18.88 12.77
C ASN A 45 -5.22 18.16 12.46
N PHE A 46 -5.29 16.86 12.79
CA PHE A 46 -6.42 16.00 12.49
C PHE A 46 -6.90 15.34 13.80
N ASP A 47 -8.22 15.35 14.06
CA ASP A 47 -8.77 14.73 15.26
C ASP A 47 -8.87 13.22 15.11
N LEU A 48 -9.34 12.72 13.96
CA LEU A 48 -9.53 11.31 13.71
C LEU A 48 -9.00 10.91 12.33
N GLY A 49 -8.04 9.98 12.31
CA GLY A 49 -7.48 9.38 11.11
C GLY A 49 -7.82 7.90 10.97
N LEU A 50 -7.80 7.40 9.74
CA LEU A 50 -7.85 5.98 9.38
C LEU A 50 -6.60 5.62 8.58
N GLU A 51 -5.86 4.59 8.99
CA GLU A 51 -4.80 3.98 8.21
C GLU A 51 -5.29 2.66 7.62
N ILE A 52 -5.24 2.53 6.28
CA ILE A 52 -5.64 1.32 5.53
C ILE A 52 -4.39 0.59 5.06
N GLY A 53 -4.27 -0.70 5.40
CA GLY A 53 -3.07 -1.50 5.13
C GLY A 53 -1.93 -1.14 6.08
N CYS A 54 -2.22 -1.09 7.38
CA CYS A 54 -1.27 -0.63 8.39
C CYS A 54 -0.07 -1.57 8.61
N HIS A 55 -0.13 -2.82 8.15
CA HIS A 55 0.87 -3.86 8.44
C HIS A 55 1.21 -3.89 9.94
N SER A 56 2.48 -3.83 10.31
CA SER A 56 2.90 -3.81 11.72
C SER A 56 2.89 -2.42 12.36
N GLY A 57 2.20 -1.43 11.75
CA GLY A 57 2.05 -0.08 12.28
C GLY A 57 3.28 0.81 12.07
N GLU A 58 3.94 0.69 10.93
CA GLU A 58 5.14 1.48 10.60
C GLU A 58 4.84 2.97 10.64
N PHE A 59 3.79 3.43 9.95
CA PHE A 59 3.38 4.83 9.97
C PHE A 59 2.84 5.25 11.35
N GLY A 60 1.99 4.43 11.98
CA GLY A 60 1.49 4.69 13.32
C GLY A 60 2.60 4.87 14.35
N THR A 61 3.73 4.14 14.20
CA THR A 61 4.90 4.28 15.08
C THR A 61 5.54 5.67 14.97
N LEU A 62 5.61 6.24 13.76
CA LEU A 62 6.20 7.57 13.53
C LEU A 62 5.35 8.70 14.15
N ILE A 63 4.02 8.55 14.14
CA ILE A 63 3.12 9.60 14.64
C ILE A 63 2.68 9.42 16.09
N LYS A 64 2.96 8.29 16.73
CA LYS A 64 2.48 7.87 18.06
C LYS A 64 2.54 8.97 19.14
N ASN A 65 3.61 9.74 19.18
CA ASN A 65 3.80 10.79 20.18
C ASN A 65 3.70 12.21 19.57
N LYS A 66 3.11 12.31 18.40
CA LYS A 66 2.95 13.58 17.69
C LYS A 66 1.49 14.05 17.77
N LYS A 67 1.30 15.33 18.01
CA LYS A 67 -0.06 15.92 18.08
C LYS A 67 -0.70 16.13 16.69
N LYS A 68 -0.09 15.62 15.63
CA LYS A 68 -0.53 15.83 14.25
C LYS A 68 -1.85 15.11 13.93
N ILE A 69 -1.99 13.88 14.41
CA ILE A 69 -3.24 13.11 14.38
C ILE A 69 -3.53 12.70 15.83
N LYS A 70 -4.66 13.14 16.38
CA LYS A 70 -5.00 12.92 17.77
C LYS A 70 -5.41 11.47 18.07
N LYS A 71 -6.19 10.88 17.17
CA LYS A 71 -6.64 9.49 17.21
C LYS A 71 -6.45 8.86 15.83
N LEU A 72 -5.87 7.67 15.76
CA LEU A 72 -5.71 6.92 14.53
C LEU A 72 -6.33 5.53 14.71
N ILE A 73 -7.19 5.12 13.78
CA ILE A 73 -7.64 3.73 13.66
C ILE A 73 -6.78 3.06 12.61
N GLN A 74 -6.15 1.95 12.95
CA GLN A 74 -5.30 1.18 12.04
C GLN A 74 -6.08 -0.05 11.53
N GLY A 75 -6.18 -0.19 10.22
CA GLY A 75 -6.88 -1.31 9.58
C GLY A 75 -5.98 -2.13 8.67
N ASP A 76 -6.10 -3.45 8.73
CA ASP A 76 -5.44 -4.36 7.78
C ASP A 76 -6.33 -5.57 7.48
N THR A 77 -6.18 -6.16 6.30
CA THR A 77 -6.87 -7.40 5.93
C THR A 77 -6.28 -8.64 6.59
N ILE A 78 -5.05 -8.54 7.10
CA ILE A 78 -4.34 -9.63 7.79
C ILE A 78 -4.39 -9.38 9.30
N PHE A 79 -5.10 -10.25 10.00
CA PHE A 79 -5.33 -10.13 11.44
C PHE A 79 -4.03 -10.11 12.27
N GLU A 80 -3.03 -10.88 11.86
CA GLU A 80 -1.73 -10.93 12.51
C GLU A 80 -1.00 -9.59 12.43
N PHE A 81 -1.13 -8.86 11.33
CA PHE A 81 -0.62 -7.49 11.21
C PHE A 81 -1.35 -6.54 12.16
N CYS A 82 -2.68 -6.64 12.27
CA CYS A 82 -3.43 -5.86 13.25
C CYS A 82 -2.95 -6.12 14.69
N LYS A 83 -2.61 -7.37 15.05
CA LYS A 83 -2.02 -7.67 16.35
C LYS A 83 -0.67 -6.97 16.55
N ASN A 84 0.20 -7.02 15.53
CA ASN A 84 1.52 -6.43 15.60
C ASN A 84 1.47 -4.89 15.65
N SER A 85 0.48 -4.26 15.03
CA SER A 85 0.32 -2.79 15.04
C SER A 85 -0.12 -2.24 16.40
N LYS A 86 -0.64 -3.06 17.32
CA LYS A 86 -1.02 -2.63 18.68
C LYS A 86 0.14 -2.00 19.47
N LYS A 87 1.40 -2.26 19.13
CA LYS A 87 2.58 -1.60 19.72
C LYS A 87 2.58 -0.07 19.55
N THR A 88 1.80 0.44 18.60
CA THR A 88 1.64 1.88 18.38
C THR A 88 0.75 2.55 19.44
N ASN A 89 -0.02 1.78 20.21
CA ASN A 89 -1.07 2.20 21.14
C ASN A 89 -2.30 2.82 20.45
N PHE A 90 -2.40 2.74 19.12
CA PHE A 90 -3.62 3.06 18.40
C PHE A 90 -4.53 1.84 18.27
N PRO A 91 -5.87 2.02 18.28
CA PRO A 91 -6.81 0.94 17.97
C PRO A 91 -6.50 0.29 16.62
N SER A 92 -6.51 -1.03 16.60
CA SER A 92 -6.27 -1.78 15.37
C SER A 92 -7.38 -2.79 15.13
N ILE A 93 -7.88 -2.84 13.89
CA ILE A 93 -9.01 -3.68 13.49
C ILE A 93 -8.70 -4.44 12.21
N ASN A 94 -9.23 -5.64 12.10
CA ASN A 94 -9.21 -6.39 10.85
C ASN A 94 -10.36 -5.89 9.96
N ILE A 95 -10.04 -5.42 8.75
CA ILE A 95 -10.99 -4.83 7.81
C ILE A 95 -11.00 -5.58 6.48
N ASP A 96 -12.16 -5.62 5.85
CA ASP A 96 -12.27 -5.97 4.45
C ASP A 96 -12.11 -4.67 3.61
N ASN A 97 -11.10 -4.62 2.75
CA ASN A 97 -10.85 -3.47 1.88
C ASN A 97 -11.86 -3.36 0.71
N THR A 98 -12.70 -4.36 0.49
CA THR A 98 -13.77 -4.28 -0.50
C THR A 98 -14.99 -3.51 0.03
N LYS A 99 -15.16 -3.48 1.36
CA LYS A 99 -16.25 -2.78 2.06
C LYS A 99 -15.77 -2.27 3.42
N LEU A 100 -15.45 -0.99 3.50
CA LEU A 100 -14.98 -0.37 4.73
C LEU A 100 -16.13 -0.20 5.73
N PRO A 101 -15.99 -0.70 6.99
CA PRO A 101 -17.09 -0.75 7.97
C PRO A 101 -17.20 0.54 8.79
N PHE A 102 -17.19 1.68 8.13
CA PHE A 102 -17.24 2.99 8.79
C PHE A 102 -18.38 3.85 8.25
N ARG A 103 -18.79 4.85 9.05
CA ARG A 103 -19.82 5.82 8.67
C ARG A 103 -19.25 6.88 7.73
N GLU A 104 -20.11 7.45 6.91
CA GLU A 104 -19.77 8.61 6.07
C GLU A 104 -19.35 9.81 6.94
N TYR A 105 -18.48 10.64 6.39
CA TYR A 105 -17.99 11.88 7.03
C TYR A 105 -17.39 11.68 8.43
N GLN A 106 -16.76 10.54 8.65
CA GLN A 106 -16.21 10.20 9.97
C GLN A 106 -14.77 10.69 10.17
N PHE A 107 -13.93 10.66 9.12
CA PHE A 107 -12.50 10.87 9.24
C PHE A 107 -12.06 12.23 8.72
N ASP A 108 -11.08 12.85 9.40
CA ASP A 108 -10.42 14.06 8.94
C ASP A 108 -9.30 13.75 7.94
N ILE A 109 -8.70 12.57 8.08
CA ILE A 109 -7.63 12.07 7.20
C ILE A 109 -7.74 10.55 7.02
N VAL A 110 -7.50 10.09 5.79
CA VAL A 110 -7.27 8.67 5.50
C VAL A 110 -5.86 8.53 4.93
N ILE A 111 -5.14 7.53 5.42
CA ILE A 111 -3.74 7.27 5.08
C ILE A 111 -3.61 5.83 4.61
N SER A 112 -2.75 5.61 3.62
CA SER A 112 -2.34 4.25 3.26
C SER A 112 -0.90 4.23 2.77
N ASN A 113 -0.11 3.35 3.36
CA ASN A 113 1.30 3.20 3.09
C ASN A 113 1.57 1.87 2.40
N PHE A 114 2.08 1.88 1.16
CA PHE A 114 2.43 0.70 0.36
C PHE A 114 1.38 -0.43 0.42
N TYR A 115 0.14 -0.11 0.04
CA TYR A 115 -0.95 -1.08 0.07
C TYR A 115 -1.82 -1.05 -1.19
N PHE A 116 -2.04 0.11 -1.79
CA PHE A 116 -3.02 0.32 -2.85
C PHE A 116 -2.74 -0.45 -4.15
N HIS A 117 -1.51 -0.83 -4.44
CA HIS A 117 -1.16 -1.65 -5.60
C HIS A 117 -1.70 -3.09 -5.53
N TRP A 118 -2.18 -3.53 -4.36
CA TRP A 118 -2.87 -4.81 -4.17
C TRP A 118 -4.39 -4.69 -4.06
N VAL A 119 -4.95 -3.51 -4.19
CA VAL A 119 -6.40 -3.32 -4.10
C VAL A 119 -7.06 -3.76 -5.40
N ARG A 120 -8.08 -4.64 -5.30
CA ARG A 120 -8.79 -5.22 -6.45
C ARG A 120 -9.46 -4.15 -7.33
N ASP A 121 -10.17 -3.24 -6.69
CA ASP A 121 -10.94 -2.18 -7.33
C ASP A 121 -10.59 -0.85 -6.67
N VAL A 122 -9.56 -0.20 -7.22
CA VAL A 122 -9.06 1.06 -6.69
C VAL A 122 -10.10 2.17 -6.81
N THR A 123 -10.91 2.17 -7.86
CA THR A 123 -12.00 3.14 -8.04
C THR A 123 -13.02 3.02 -6.92
N LYS A 124 -13.46 1.79 -6.63
CA LYS A 124 -14.45 1.51 -5.58
C LYS A 124 -13.92 1.91 -4.20
N ILE A 125 -12.68 1.56 -3.86
CA ILE A 125 -12.12 1.90 -2.55
C ILE A 125 -11.90 3.40 -2.40
N LEU A 126 -11.43 4.10 -3.44
CA LEU A 126 -11.28 5.56 -3.42
C LEU A 126 -12.62 6.26 -3.25
N THR A 127 -13.68 5.79 -3.92
CA THR A 127 -15.04 6.32 -3.74
C THR A 127 -15.53 6.13 -2.31
N GLN A 128 -15.31 4.95 -1.71
CA GLN A 128 -15.64 4.71 -0.31
C GLN A 128 -14.85 5.67 0.61
N ILE A 129 -13.54 5.78 0.40
CA ILE A 129 -12.68 6.67 1.21
C ILE A 129 -13.17 8.12 1.12
N ARG A 130 -13.53 8.59 -0.09
CA ARG A 130 -14.08 9.92 -0.26
C ARG A 130 -15.35 10.14 0.58
N ASN A 131 -16.25 9.14 0.63
CA ASN A 131 -17.46 9.22 1.42
C ASN A 131 -17.18 9.17 2.94
N LEU A 132 -16.12 8.47 3.36
CA LEU A 132 -15.69 8.42 4.76
C LEU A 132 -15.05 9.72 5.24
N LEU A 133 -14.46 10.50 4.33
CA LEU A 133 -13.81 11.75 4.66
C LEU A 133 -14.84 12.85 4.93
N LYS A 134 -14.63 13.62 5.98
CA LYS A 134 -15.35 14.86 6.25
C LYS A 134 -15.13 15.86 5.11
N PRO A 135 -15.99 16.90 4.97
CA PRO A 135 -15.70 18.04 4.12
C PRO A 135 -14.28 18.58 4.40
N ASN A 136 -13.51 18.81 3.34
CA ASN A 136 -12.08 19.18 3.41
C ASN A 136 -11.17 18.10 4.05
N GLY A 137 -11.62 16.86 4.17
CA GLY A 137 -10.80 15.73 4.60
C GLY A 137 -9.63 15.49 3.64
N LEU A 138 -8.54 14.93 4.15
CA LEU A 138 -7.31 14.66 3.39
C LEU A 138 -7.18 13.16 3.11
N LEU A 139 -6.87 12.79 1.88
CA LEU A 139 -6.35 11.48 1.52
C LEU A 139 -4.83 11.58 1.30
N LEU A 140 -4.05 10.78 2.00
CA LEU A 140 -2.60 10.70 1.87
C LEU A 140 -2.18 9.24 1.67
N ILE A 141 -1.78 8.91 0.45
CA ILE A 141 -1.41 7.53 0.08
C ILE A 141 -0.12 7.48 -0.71
N ASN A 142 0.62 6.41 -0.55
CA ASN A 142 1.67 6.01 -1.46
C ASN A 142 1.53 4.53 -1.85
N PHE A 143 2.06 4.18 -3.00
CA PHE A 143 2.02 2.82 -3.54
C PHE A 143 3.11 2.64 -4.60
N LEU A 144 3.38 1.40 -4.97
CA LEU A 144 4.34 1.08 -6.01
C LEU A 144 3.82 1.51 -7.39
N GLY A 145 4.63 2.26 -8.12
CA GLY A 145 4.27 2.84 -9.43
C GLY A 145 4.88 2.11 -10.62
N GLY A 146 4.53 2.52 -11.82
CA GLY A 146 4.78 1.83 -13.09
C GLY A 146 6.22 1.47 -13.43
N LYS A 147 7.23 2.04 -12.76
CA LYS A 147 8.65 1.69 -12.96
C LYS A 147 9.17 0.64 -11.97
N THR A 148 8.33 0.17 -11.06
CA THR A 148 8.72 -0.80 -10.02
C THR A 148 9.11 -2.13 -10.66
N LEU A 149 10.24 -2.67 -10.24
CA LEU A 149 10.82 -3.95 -10.72
C LEU A 149 11.01 -4.02 -12.25
N ARG A 150 11.20 -2.87 -12.91
CA ARG A 150 11.29 -2.81 -14.38
C ARG A 150 12.42 -3.68 -14.95
N GLU A 151 13.59 -3.67 -14.31
CA GLU A 151 14.73 -4.49 -14.75
C GLU A 151 14.39 -5.98 -14.66
N LEU A 152 13.80 -6.40 -13.54
CA LEU A 152 13.34 -7.79 -13.37
C LEU A 152 12.30 -8.16 -14.43
N GLN A 153 11.35 -7.27 -14.72
CA GLN A 153 10.30 -7.50 -15.71
C GLN A 153 10.88 -7.71 -17.11
N ILE A 154 11.78 -6.83 -17.55
CA ILE A 154 12.41 -6.91 -18.87
C ILE A 154 13.20 -8.21 -19.01
N ASN A 155 14.03 -8.55 -18.01
CA ASN A 155 14.84 -9.76 -18.06
C ASN A 155 13.99 -11.05 -18.03
N LEU A 156 12.90 -11.08 -17.27
CA LEU A 156 11.98 -12.23 -17.25
C LEU A 156 11.32 -12.43 -18.62
N ILE A 157 10.84 -11.35 -19.26
CA ILE A 157 10.25 -11.42 -20.60
C ILE A 157 11.28 -11.93 -21.61
N ASP A 158 12.49 -11.38 -21.61
CA ASP A 158 13.54 -11.77 -22.55
C ASP A 158 13.91 -13.26 -22.41
N VAL A 159 14.09 -13.75 -21.20
CA VAL A 159 14.39 -15.15 -20.92
C VAL A 159 13.25 -16.08 -21.34
N GLU A 160 12.00 -15.74 -20.99
CA GLU A 160 10.84 -16.56 -21.37
C GLU A 160 10.64 -16.60 -22.89
N MET A 161 10.81 -15.47 -23.58
CA MET A 161 10.74 -15.43 -25.05
C MET A 161 11.78 -16.35 -25.69
N LYS A 162 13.03 -16.35 -25.18
CA LYS A 162 14.11 -17.20 -25.70
C LYS A 162 13.90 -18.69 -25.42
N LEU A 163 13.39 -19.04 -24.26
CA LEU A 163 13.27 -20.43 -23.83
C LEU A 163 11.94 -21.08 -24.21
N LEU A 164 10.84 -20.32 -24.21
CA LEU A 164 9.48 -20.83 -24.34
C LEU A 164 8.76 -20.32 -25.59
N GLY A 165 9.37 -19.39 -26.36
CA GLY A 165 8.74 -18.77 -27.51
C GLY A 165 7.58 -17.82 -27.18
N GLY A 166 7.37 -17.52 -25.90
CA GLY A 166 6.33 -16.61 -25.41
C GLY A 166 6.60 -16.17 -23.99
N SER A 167 5.95 -15.09 -23.53
CA SER A 167 6.07 -14.60 -22.15
C SER A 167 4.72 -14.53 -21.45
N SER A 168 4.72 -14.76 -20.15
CA SER A 168 3.56 -14.58 -19.29
C SER A 168 3.81 -13.48 -18.27
N PRO A 169 2.75 -12.76 -17.80
CA PRO A 169 2.92 -11.70 -16.82
C PRO A 169 3.39 -12.29 -15.48
N ARG A 170 4.57 -11.86 -15.02
CA ARG A 170 5.19 -12.29 -13.75
C ARG A 170 5.13 -11.20 -12.68
N ILE A 171 4.96 -9.96 -13.11
CA ILE A 171 4.90 -8.78 -12.23
C ILE A 171 3.57 -8.11 -12.50
N ILE A 172 2.84 -7.75 -11.43
CA ILE A 172 1.56 -7.06 -11.56
C ILE A 172 1.77 -5.72 -12.29
N PRO A 173 0.81 -5.29 -13.10
CA PRO A 173 0.87 -3.96 -13.72
C PRO A 173 0.67 -2.89 -12.65
N PHE A 174 1.67 -2.03 -12.48
CA PHE A 174 1.57 -0.88 -11.60
C PHE A 174 1.01 0.34 -12.36
N ILE A 175 0.20 1.15 -11.68
CA ILE A 175 -0.36 2.37 -12.24
C ILE A 175 0.73 3.43 -12.44
N ASP A 176 0.69 4.17 -13.55
CA ASP A 176 1.55 5.32 -13.79
C ASP A 176 0.98 6.60 -13.14
N ILE A 177 1.82 7.64 -13.08
CA ILE A 177 1.50 8.90 -12.40
C ILE A 177 0.29 9.63 -13.03
N ARG A 178 0.15 9.59 -14.35
CA ARG A 178 -0.97 10.26 -15.05
C ARG A 178 -2.29 9.55 -14.77
N SER A 179 -2.27 8.23 -14.90
CA SER A 179 -3.42 7.38 -14.60
C SER A 179 -3.86 7.49 -13.13
N ALA A 180 -2.90 7.59 -12.19
CA ALA A 180 -3.20 7.81 -10.78
C ALA A 180 -3.88 9.16 -10.54
N GLY A 181 -3.42 10.24 -11.20
CA GLY A 181 -4.05 11.56 -11.15
C GLY A 181 -5.47 11.57 -11.71
N ALA A 182 -5.66 10.99 -12.89
CA ALA A 182 -6.97 10.86 -13.51
C ALA A 182 -7.94 10.04 -12.65
N LEU A 183 -7.46 8.95 -12.04
CA LEU A 183 -8.26 8.11 -11.14
C LEU A 183 -8.73 8.89 -9.91
N ALA A 184 -7.85 9.67 -9.28
CA ALA A 184 -8.19 10.51 -8.13
C ALA A 184 -9.26 11.56 -8.50
N GLN A 185 -9.11 12.23 -9.65
CA GLN A 185 -10.10 13.21 -10.14
C GLN A 185 -11.44 12.54 -10.45
N ASN A 186 -11.44 11.43 -11.18
CA ASN A 186 -12.66 10.72 -11.57
C ASN A 186 -13.42 10.14 -10.37
N THR A 187 -12.75 9.87 -9.26
CA THR A 187 -13.38 9.46 -8.00
C THR A 187 -13.81 10.63 -7.12
N GLY A 188 -13.68 11.88 -7.61
CA GLY A 188 -14.22 13.09 -7.00
C GLY A 188 -13.32 13.73 -5.95
N PHE A 189 -12.02 13.38 -5.89
CA PHE A 189 -11.07 14.14 -5.09
C PHE A 189 -10.73 15.47 -5.78
N LYS A 190 -10.77 16.54 -5.01
CA LYS A 190 -10.41 17.89 -5.48
C LYS A 190 -8.92 18.13 -5.28
N LEU A 191 -8.28 18.79 -6.24
CA LEU A 191 -6.87 19.20 -6.19
C LEU A 191 -5.91 18.04 -5.86
N PRO A 192 -5.96 16.88 -6.57
CA PRO A 192 -5.01 15.81 -6.33
C PRO A 192 -3.59 16.27 -6.70
N VAL A 193 -2.66 16.09 -5.79
CA VAL A 193 -1.23 16.28 -6.02
C VAL A 193 -0.59 14.90 -6.09
N ILE A 194 0.04 14.59 -7.20
CA ILE A 194 0.67 13.29 -7.44
C ILE A 194 2.14 13.54 -7.78
N ASP A 195 3.01 12.90 -7.04
CA ASP A 195 4.44 12.87 -7.33
C ASP A 195 4.97 11.44 -7.38
N SER A 196 6.20 11.25 -7.80
CA SER A 196 6.87 9.95 -7.81
C SER A 196 8.34 10.09 -7.46
N GLU A 197 8.82 9.17 -6.65
CA GLU A 197 10.23 9.02 -6.29
C GLU A 197 10.74 7.65 -6.76
N ILE A 198 11.98 7.58 -7.21
CA ILE A 198 12.64 6.31 -7.55
C ILE A 198 13.52 5.92 -6.39
N ILE A 199 13.23 4.77 -5.80
CA ILE A 199 14.04 4.16 -4.74
C ILE A 199 14.85 3.03 -5.37
N ASN A 200 16.17 3.20 -5.45
CA ASN A 200 17.07 2.18 -5.95
C ASN A 200 17.50 1.24 -4.83
N ILE A 201 17.30 -0.06 -5.03
CA ILE A 201 17.71 -1.11 -4.09
C ILE A 201 18.64 -2.06 -4.84
N THR A 202 19.88 -2.15 -4.40
CA THR A 202 20.89 -3.02 -5.01
C THR A 202 20.95 -4.37 -4.29
N HIS A 203 20.91 -5.43 -5.05
CA HIS A 203 21.07 -6.80 -4.54
C HIS A 203 22.34 -7.42 -5.12
N THR A 204 23.02 -8.24 -4.33
CA THR A 204 24.25 -8.94 -4.77
C THR A 204 23.99 -10.02 -5.81
N ASN A 205 22.76 -10.56 -5.82
CA ASN A 205 22.32 -11.57 -6.79
C ASN A 205 20.80 -11.65 -6.84
N ILE A 206 20.26 -12.34 -7.83
CA ILE A 206 18.81 -12.49 -8.04
C ILE A 206 18.11 -13.24 -6.89
N THR A 207 18.81 -14.16 -6.24
CA THR A 207 18.25 -14.92 -5.13
C THR A 207 17.98 -14.04 -3.92
N SER A 208 18.84 -13.05 -3.64
CA SER A 208 18.63 -12.07 -2.58
C SER A 208 17.42 -11.18 -2.85
N LEU A 209 17.22 -10.74 -4.10
CA LEU A 209 16.00 -10.01 -4.50
C LEU A 209 14.74 -10.86 -4.25
N PHE A 210 14.73 -12.12 -4.68
CA PHE A 210 13.58 -13.00 -4.47
C PHE A 210 13.33 -13.31 -2.99
N HIS A 211 14.39 -13.36 -2.18
CA HIS A 211 14.28 -13.51 -0.75
C HIS A 211 13.60 -12.32 -0.10
N ASP A 212 13.97 -11.10 -0.51
CA ASP A 212 13.36 -9.87 -0.01
C ASP A 212 11.89 -9.76 -0.43
N LEU A 213 11.57 -9.95 -1.71
CA LEU A 213 10.19 -9.94 -2.18
C LEU A 213 9.31 -10.98 -1.45
N ARG A 214 9.87 -12.16 -1.16
CA ARG A 214 9.17 -13.19 -0.38
C ARG A 214 8.99 -12.78 1.07
N GLY A 215 9.98 -12.16 1.67
CA GLY A 215 9.95 -11.66 3.04
C GLY A 215 8.95 -10.51 3.22
N MET A 216 8.79 -9.68 2.20
CA MET A 216 7.78 -8.60 2.16
C MET A 216 6.37 -9.11 1.85
N GLY A 217 6.20 -10.33 1.32
CA GLY A 217 4.92 -10.83 0.83
C GLY A 217 4.55 -10.33 -0.57
N GLU A 218 5.50 -9.73 -1.30
CA GLU A 218 5.34 -9.03 -2.59
C GLU A 218 5.68 -9.90 -3.81
N THR A 219 5.58 -11.22 -3.69
CA THR A 219 5.84 -12.13 -4.83
C THR A 219 4.63 -12.28 -5.72
N ASN A 220 4.85 -12.74 -6.97
CA ASN A 220 3.81 -12.93 -7.97
C ASN A 220 2.58 -13.70 -7.44
N CYS A 221 1.42 -13.09 -7.58
CA CYS A 221 0.10 -13.66 -7.24
C CYS A 221 -0.87 -13.61 -8.43
N MET A 222 -0.35 -13.46 -9.65
CA MET A 222 -1.19 -13.43 -10.84
C MET A 222 -1.77 -14.82 -11.13
N THR A 223 -3.00 -14.83 -11.63
CA THR A 223 -3.62 -16.03 -12.20
C THR A 223 -3.02 -16.25 -13.59
N SER A 224 -2.47 -17.43 -13.83
CA SER A 224 -1.99 -17.89 -15.14
C SER A 224 -3.15 -18.16 -16.08
#